data_1107855dd1cb3bc7d41a19cec32262fa
#
_entry.id   1107855dd1cb3bc7d41a19cec32262fa
#
_cell.length_a   1.000
_cell.length_b   1.000
_cell.length_c   1.000
_cell.angle_alpha   90.00
_cell.angle_beta   90.00
_cell.angle_gamma   90.00
#
_symmetry.space_group_name_H-M   'P 1'
#
loop_
_entity.id
_entity.type
_entity.pdbx_description
1 polymer ?
#
loop_
_entity_poly.entity_id
_entity_poly.type
_entity_poly.pdbx_seq_one_letter_code
_entity_poly.pdbx_strand_id
1 'polypeptide(L)'
;MSTVLVIGASRGLGLELATQYAAAGWRVIGTARTPEGLSRLQAVGAEALLLDVSDPASVSGLSWRLDGEKLDLALYVAGVMDKGDAQTPPTREAFDAVMHANVLGAMQVIPQVAPMLQEGQGTLACISSRMGSLTLTQSSDAALYRISKAALNMVVRTTQAGYPDIAVVALHPGWVQTDMGGRAAPLTPRESVAAMRATLASLKPEHHGQFLSYDGSPLAW
;
A
#
# COMPACT_ATOMS: atom_id res chain seq x y z
N MET A 1 -9.54 3.38 -20.86
CA MET A 1 -9.16 4.30 -19.76
C MET A 1 -8.57 3.40 -18.66
N SER A 2 -7.36 3.69 -18.21
CA SER A 2 -6.72 2.85 -17.20
C SER A 2 -7.39 3.01 -15.84
N THR A 3 -7.46 1.92 -15.07
CA THR A 3 -8.13 1.86 -13.77
C THR A 3 -7.11 1.55 -12.65
N VAL A 4 -7.14 2.33 -11.58
CA VAL A 4 -6.34 2.10 -10.38
C VAL A 4 -7.22 1.90 -9.14
N LEU A 5 -6.92 0.86 -8.37
CA LEU A 5 -7.49 0.63 -7.03
C LEU A 5 -6.49 1.08 -5.97
N VAL A 6 -6.91 1.98 -5.06
CA VAL A 6 -6.07 2.47 -3.97
C VAL A 6 -6.70 2.07 -2.62
N ILE A 7 -6.12 1.07 -1.97
CA ILE A 7 -6.57 0.58 -0.66
C ILE A 7 -5.98 1.44 0.46
N GLY A 8 -6.84 2.14 1.21
CA GLY A 8 -6.41 3.07 2.26
C GLY A 8 -6.12 4.47 1.75
N ALA A 9 -7.06 5.03 0.97
CA ALA A 9 -6.91 6.28 0.22
C ALA A 9 -7.48 7.53 0.93
N SER A 10 -7.86 7.44 2.20
CA SER A 10 -8.59 8.52 2.88
C SER A 10 -7.75 9.74 3.28
N ARG A 11 -6.41 9.62 3.32
CA ARG A 11 -5.47 10.66 3.73
C ARG A 11 -4.04 10.37 3.27
N GLY A 12 -3.12 11.31 3.52
CA GLY A 12 -1.68 11.14 3.30
C GLY A 12 -1.35 10.65 1.89
N LEU A 13 -0.47 9.66 1.79
CA LEU A 13 -0.03 9.10 0.51
C LEU A 13 -1.18 8.51 -0.32
N GLY A 14 -2.14 7.83 0.33
CA GLY A 14 -3.25 7.21 -0.38
C GLY A 14 -4.16 8.25 -1.06
N LEU A 15 -4.47 9.35 -0.38
CA LEU A 15 -5.26 10.44 -0.96
C LEU A 15 -4.50 11.16 -2.07
N GLU A 16 -3.20 11.37 -1.89
CA GLU A 16 -2.36 12.00 -2.91
C GLU A 16 -2.23 11.11 -4.16
N LEU A 17 -2.10 9.78 -3.99
CA LEU A 17 -2.15 8.82 -5.10
C LEU A 17 -3.47 8.93 -5.87
N ALA A 18 -4.60 8.90 -5.16
CA ALA A 18 -5.92 9.07 -5.77
C ALA A 18 -6.01 10.38 -6.55
N THR A 19 -5.54 11.49 -5.97
CA THR A 19 -5.54 12.82 -6.58
C THR A 19 -4.70 12.86 -7.86
N GLN A 20 -3.48 12.34 -7.83
CA GLN A 20 -2.60 12.42 -8.99
C GLN A 20 -3.00 11.46 -10.12
N TYR A 21 -3.57 10.27 -9.80
CA TYR A 21 -4.08 9.38 -10.83
C TYR A 21 -5.35 9.93 -11.47
N ALA A 22 -6.27 10.51 -10.69
CA ALA A 22 -7.46 11.19 -11.23
C ALA A 22 -7.07 12.36 -12.14
N ALA A 23 -6.13 13.21 -11.70
CA ALA A 23 -5.61 14.31 -12.51
C ALA A 23 -4.91 13.86 -13.81
N ALA A 24 -4.40 12.63 -13.84
CA ALA A 24 -3.80 12.02 -15.04
C ALA A 24 -4.82 11.30 -15.94
N GLY A 25 -6.13 11.41 -15.67
CA GLY A 25 -7.19 10.83 -16.47
C GLY A 25 -7.43 9.34 -16.23
N TRP A 26 -6.96 8.79 -15.13
CA TRP A 26 -7.26 7.42 -14.73
C TRP A 26 -8.61 7.36 -14.01
N ARG A 27 -9.33 6.28 -14.18
CA ARG A 27 -10.42 5.92 -13.29
C ARG A 27 -9.84 5.45 -11.96
N VAL A 28 -10.22 6.09 -10.87
CA VAL A 28 -9.68 5.81 -9.54
C VAL A 28 -10.78 5.21 -8.67
N ILE A 29 -10.55 4.01 -8.14
CA ILE A 29 -11.36 3.41 -7.09
C ILE A 29 -10.54 3.54 -5.80
N GLY A 30 -11.00 4.37 -4.87
CA GLY A 30 -10.32 4.62 -3.61
C GLY A 30 -11.08 4.05 -2.42
N THR A 31 -10.39 3.44 -1.46
CA THR A 31 -11.07 2.92 -0.26
C THR A 31 -10.81 3.76 0.96
N ALA A 32 -11.84 3.90 1.80
CA ALA A 32 -11.78 4.55 3.09
C ALA A 32 -12.66 3.82 4.10
N ARG A 33 -12.32 3.91 5.39
CA ARG A 33 -13.09 3.26 6.48
C ARG A 33 -14.10 4.17 7.17
N THR A 34 -14.17 5.45 6.79
CA THR A 34 -15.09 6.42 7.40
C THR A 34 -15.80 7.25 6.33
N PRO A 35 -17.01 7.77 6.62
CA PRO A 35 -17.75 8.65 5.71
C PRO A 35 -16.96 9.89 5.28
N GLU A 36 -16.18 10.50 6.18
CA GLU A 36 -15.35 11.66 5.89
C GLU A 36 -14.21 11.29 4.91
N GLY A 37 -13.69 10.07 5.02
CA GLY A 37 -12.70 9.54 4.09
C GLY A 37 -13.28 9.34 2.69
N LEU A 38 -14.51 8.81 2.60
CA LEU A 38 -15.24 8.67 1.34
C LEU A 38 -15.50 10.03 0.68
N SER A 39 -15.94 11.02 1.46
CA SER A 39 -16.18 12.38 0.96
C SER A 39 -14.91 13.01 0.39
N ARG A 40 -13.76 12.82 1.04
CA ARG A 40 -12.46 13.31 0.51
C ARG A 40 -12.08 12.65 -0.82
N LEU A 41 -12.36 11.36 -0.97
CA LEU A 41 -12.11 10.65 -2.24
C LEU A 41 -13.02 11.16 -3.37
N GLN A 42 -14.30 11.33 -3.08
CA GLN A 42 -15.25 11.90 -4.05
C GLN A 42 -14.84 13.31 -4.49
N ALA A 43 -14.33 14.13 -3.56
CA ALA A 43 -13.88 15.49 -3.85
C ALA A 43 -12.70 15.55 -4.83
N VAL A 44 -11.89 14.49 -4.94
CA VAL A 44 -10.79 14.40 -5.91
C VAL A 44 -11.17 13.61 -7.18
N GLY A 45 -12.47 13.29 -7.36
CA GLY A 45 -12.98 12.59 -8.53
C GLY A 45 -12.81 11.07 -8.50
N ALA A 46 -12.52 10.48 -7.35
CA ALA A 46 -12.42 9.04 -7.19
C ALA A 46 -13.78 8.40 -6.85
N GLU A 47 -14.00 7.20 -7.34
CA GLU A 47 -15.06 6.31 -6.87
C GLU A 47 -14.69 5.84 -5.46
N ALA A 48 -15.55 6.13 -4.49
CA ALA A 48 -15.24 5.88 -3.07
C ALA A 48 -15.92 4.59 -2.58
N LEU A 49 -15.12 3.65 -2.07
CA LEU A 49 -15.56 2.36 -1.56
C LEU A 49 -15.29 2.27 -0.05
N LEU A 50 -16.32 1.94 0.74
CA LEU A 50 -16.17 1.71 2.17
C LEU A 50 -15.41 0.40 2.42
N LEU A 51 -14.24 0.48 3.07
CA LEU A 51 -13.44 -0.70 3.40
C LEU A 51 -12.57 -0.42 4.63
N ASP A 52 -12.72 -1.24 5.66
CA ASP A 52 -11.76 -1.36 6.75
C ASP A 52 -10.97 -2.66 6.58
N VAL A 53 -9.68 -2.55 6.28
CA VAL A 53 -8.80 -3.70 6.08
C VAL A 53 -8.50 -4.47 7.37
N SER A 54 -8.80 -3.91 8.53
CA SER A 54 -8.64 -4.56 9.84
C SER A 54 -9.89 -5.33 10.27
N ASP A 55 -11.00 -5.18 9.54
CA ASP A 55 -12.25 -5.91 9.77
C ASP A 55 -12.45 -6.99 8.69
N PRO A 56 -12.33 -8.28 9.03
CA PRO A 56 -12.53 -9.37 8.08
C PRO A 56 -13.91 -9.36 7.42
N ALA A 57 -14.96 -8.92 8.14
CA ALA A 57 -16.30 -8.82 7.58
C ALA A 57 -16.37 -7.74 6.49
N SER A 58 -15.69 -6.61 6.69
CA SER A 58 -15.57 -5.55 5.69
C SER A 58 -14.81 -6.01 4.44
N VAL A 59 -13.77 -6.84 4.62
CA VAL A 59 -12.93 -7.33 3.52
C VAL A 59 -13.60 -8.46 2.73
N SER A 60 -14.38 -9.33 3.37
CA SER A 60 -14.91 -10.57 2.77
C SER A 60 -15.73 -10.37 1.49
N GLY A 61 -16.38 -9.22 1.33
CA GLY A 61 -17.20 -8.90 0.15
C GLY A 61 -16.48 -8.05 -0.90
N LEU A 62 -15.16 -7.86 -0.81
CA LEU A 62 -14.45 -6.93 -1.68
C LEU A 62 -14.48 -7.38 -3.15
N SER A 63 -14.21 -8.65 -3.44
CA SER A 63 -14.24 -9.18 -4.80
C SER A 63 -15.61 -9.02 -5.46
N TRP A 64 -16.68 -9.24 -4.72
CA TRP A 64 -18.05 -9.07 -5.22
C TRP A 64 -18.39 -7.60 -5.52
N ARG A 65 -17.88 -6.67 -4.70
CA ARG A 65 -18.08 -5.22 -4.94
C ARG A 65 -17.24 -4.67 -6.08
N LEU A 66 -16.22 -5.40 -6.50
CA LEU A 66 -15.35 -5.09 -7.64
C LEU A 66 -15.60 -6.06 -8.81
N ASP A 67 -16.72 -6.80 -8.82
CA ASP A 67 -17.02 -7.77 -9.86
C ASP A 67 -17.09 -7.10 -11.24
N GLY A 68 -16.46 -7.73 -12.24
CA GLY A 68 -16.34 -7.20 -13.59
C GLY A 68 -15.28 -6.11 -13.78
N GLU A 69 -14.57 -5.70 -12.73
CA GLU A 69 -13.49 -4.73 -12.86
C GLU A 69 -12.23 -5.35 -13.47
N LYS A 70 -11.57 -4.58 -14.34
CA LYS A 70 -10.22 -4.84 -14.85
C LYS A 70 -9.30 -3.76 -14.32
N LEU A 71 -8.28 -4.17 -13.58
CA LEU A 71 -7.36 -3.24 -12.93
C LEU A 71 -6.01 -3.23 -13.65
N ASP A 72 -5.53 -2.06 -14.02
CA ASP A 72 -4.16 -1.87 -14.49
C ASP A 72 -3.18 -1.74 -13.31
N LEU A 73 -3.67 -1.24 -12.17
CA LEU A 73 -2.87 -1.03 -10.97
C LEU A 73 -3.69 -1.20 -9.70
N ALA A 74 -3.15 -1.90 -8.73
CA ALA A 74 -3.66 -1.90 -7.36
C ALA A 74 -2.56 -1.48 -6.38
N LEU A 75 -2.89 -0.59 -5.46
CA LEU A 75 -1.98 -0.03 -4.47
C LEU A 75 -2.50 -0.35 -3.07
N TYR A 76 -1.77 -1.19 -2.32
CA TYR A 76 -2.05 -1.41 -0.91
C TYR A 76 -1.29 -0.39 -0.08
N VAL A 77 -1.98 0.66 0.35
CA VAL A 77 -1.41 1.81 1.09
C VAL A 77 -1.80 1.79 2.56
N ALA A 78 -2.87 1.08 2.90
CA ALA A 78 -3.36 0.97 4.27
C ALA A 78 -2.25 0.50 5.21
N GLY A 79 -2.15 1.16 6.36
CA GLY A 79 -1.17 0.81 7.38
C GLY A 79 -1.17 1.80 8.54
N VAL A 80 -0.70 1.30 9.67
CA VAL A 80 -0.52 2.05 10.91
C VAL A 80 0.88 1.82 11.46
N MET A 81 1.34 2.71 12.34
CA MET A 81 2.66 2.65 12.93
C MET A 81 2.56 2.72 14.45
N ASP A 82 3.17 1.77 15.12
CA ASP A 82 3.53 1.84 16.52
C ASP A 82 4.96 2.37 16.64
N LYS A 83 5.21 3.25 17.62
CA LYS A 83 6.50 3.91 17.83
C LYS A 83 7.32 3.30 18.95
N GLY A 84 6.82 2.24 19.59
CA GLY A 84 7.54 1.52 20.65
C GLY A 84 8.85 0.92 20.13
N ASP A 85 9.86 0.87 20.99
CA ASP A 85 11.16 0.27 20.67
C ASP A 85 11.22 -1.22 21.05
N ALA A 86 12.33 -1.88 20.71
CA ALA A 86 12.52 -3.30 21.01
C ALA A 86 12.75 -3.60 22.51
N GLN A 87 12.93 -2.58 23.36
CA GLN A 87 13.12 -2.73 24.80
C GLN A 87 11.79 -2.73 25.57
N THR A 88 10.73 -2.26 24.91
CA THR A 88 9.39 -2.16 25.49
C THR A 88 8.47 -3.19 24.83
N PRO A 89 7.98 -4.21 25.56
CA PRO A 89 7.04 -5.18 24.99
C PRO A 89 5.78 -4.46 24.47
N PRO A 90 5.32 -4.76 23.24
CA PRO A 90 4.06 -4.21 22.75
C PRO A 90 2.90 -4.82 23.54
N THR A 91 1.82 -4.06 23.72
CA THR A 91 0.56 -4.63 24.18
C THR A 91 -0.06 -5.49 23.10
N ARG A 92 -0.98 -6.38 23.50
CA ARG A 92 -1.72 -7.19 22.53
C ARG A 92 -2.52 -6.33 21.57
N GLU A 93 -3.17 -5.27 22.08
CA GLU A 93 -3.97 -4.34 21.29
C GLU A 93 -3.11 -3.62 20.25
N ALA A 94 -1.90 -3.16 20.62
CA ALA A 94 -0.97 -2.53 19.69
C ALA A 94 -0.50 -3.53 18.61
N PHE A 95 -0.16 -4.76 19.03
CA PHE A 95 0.22 -5.83 18.12
C PHE A 95 -0.90 -6.16 17.13
N ASP A 96 -2.12 -6.40 17.63
CA ASP A 96 -3.27 -6.73 16.81
C ASP A 96 -3.58 -5.59 15.82
N ALA A 97 -3.60 -4.33 16.27
CA ALA A 97 -3.86 -3.18 15.41
C ALA A 97 -2.84 -3.05 14.27
N VAL A 98 -1.55 -3.20 14.57
CA VAL A 98 -0.48 -3.07 13.56
C VAL A 98 -0.48 -4.26 12.60
N MET A 99 -0.56 -5.48 13.13
CA MET A 99 -0.49 -6.69 12.30
C MET A 99 -1.74 -6.88 11.45
N HIS A 100 -2.92 -6.55 11.96
CA HIS A 100 -4.16 -6.62 11.18
C HIS A 100 -4.13 -5.62 10.01
N ALA A 101 -3.81 -4.34 10.26
CA ALA A 101 -3.82 -3.35 9.20
C ALA A 101 -2.69 -3.55 8.19
N ASN A 102 -1.46 -3.86 8.66
CA ASN A 102 -0.28 -3.85 7.80
C ASN A 102 -0.04 -5.20 7.08
N VAL A 103 -0.51 -6.31 7.65
CA VAL A 103 -0.19 -7.67 7.17
C VAL A 103 -1.45 -8.45 6.82
N LEU A 104 -2.31 -8.74 7.81
CA LEU A 104 -3.49 -9.57 7.60
C LEU A 104 -4.42 -8.96 6.54
N GLY A 105 -4.66 -7.64 6.63
CA GLY A 105 -5.45 -6.92 5.63
C GLY A 105 -4.92 -7.09 4.21
N ALA A 106 -3.59 -7.00 4.01
CA ALA A 106 -2.97 -7.27 2.71
C ALA A 106 -3.19 -8.72 2.26
N MET A 107 -2.98 -9.69 3.16
CA MET A 107 -3.19 -11.11 2.87
C MET A 107 -4.63 -11.44 2.51
N GLN A 108 -5.61 -10.72 3.05
CA GLN A 108 -7.04 -10.91 2.76
C GLN A 108 -7.50 -10.17 1.50
N VAL A 109 -6.95 -8.98 1.24
CA VAL A 109 -7.31 -8.13 0.08
C VAL A 109 -6.69 -8.68 -1.22
N ILE A 110 -5.42 -9.03 -1.19
CA ILE A 110 -4.67 -9.40 -2.39
C ILE A 110 -5.32 -10.55 -3.18
N PRO A 111 -5.72 -11.68 -2.57
CA PRO A 111 -6.34 -12.78 -3.32
C PRO A 111 -7.68 -12.41 -3.98
N GLN A 112 -8.38 -11.38 -3.46
CA GLN A 112 -9.63 -10.90 -4.03
C GLN A 112 -9.41 -9.93 -5.19
N VAL A 113 -8.26 -9.26 -5.26
CA VAL A 113 -7.92 -8.24 -6.27
C VAL A 113 -7.04 -8.81 -7.38
N ALA A 114 -6.20 -9.79 -7.08
CA ALA A 114 -5.26 -10.37 -8.03
C ALA A 114 -5.91 -10.90 -9.34
N PRO A 115 -7.09 -11.56 -9.34
CA PRO A 115 -7.75 -11.97 -10.58
C PRO A 115 -8.06 -10.80 -11.52
N MET A 116 -8.45 -9.64 -10.98
CA MET A 116 -8.77 -8.44 -11.77
C MET A 116 -7.52 -7.81 -12.39
N LEU A 117 -6.36 -7.95 -11.72
CA LEU A 117 -5.06 -7.55 -12.25
C LEU A 117 -4.57 -8.51 -13.34
N GLN A 118 -4.79 -9.83 -13.18
CA GLN A 118 -4.43 -10.82 -14.20
C GLN A 118 -5.15 -10.57 -15.52
N GLU A 119 -6.44 -10.25 -15.48
CA GLU A 119 -7.20 -9.89 -16.68
C GLU A 119 -6.66 -8.64 -17.38
N GLY A 120 -6.11 -7.68 -16.62
CA GLY A 120 -5.51 -6.43 -17.12
C GLY A 120 -4.01 -6.52 -17.41
N GLN A 121 -3.32 -7.61 -17.08
CA GLN A 121 -1.85 -7.70 -17.01
C GLN A 121 -1.27 -6.57 -16.13
N GLY A 122 -1.94 -6.31 -15.01
CA GLY A 122 -1.70 -5.17 -14.15
C GLY A 122 -0.58 -5.36 -13.15
N THR A 123 -0.40 -4.34 -12.33
CA THR A 123 0.61 -4.28 -11.28
C THR A 123 -0.03 -4.20 -9.90
N LEU A 124 0.49 -4.94 -8.94
CA LEU A 124 0.21 -4.79 -7.51
C LEU A 124 1.43 -4.17 -6.82
N ALA A 125 1.25 -3.03 -6.17
CA ALA A 125 2.28 -2.44 -5.33
C ALA A 125 1.81 -2.33 -3.87
N CYS A 126 2.57 -2.91 -2.95
CA CYS A 126 2.33 -2.75 -1.52
C CYS A 126 3.25 -1.66 -0.97
N ILE A 127 2.68 -0.64 -0.34
CA ILE A 127 3.47 0.42 0.29
C ILE A 127 4.11 -0.12 1.56
N SER A 128 5.37 -0.47 1.42
CA SER A 128 6.23 -0.96 2.49
C SER A 128 7.06 0.19 3.09
N SER A 129 8.15 -0.13 3.72
CA SER A 129 9.07 0.83 4.31
C SER A 129 10.49 0.27 4.32
N ARG A 130 11.48 1.14 4.10
CA ARG A 130 12.89 0.82 4.36
C ARG A 130 13.10 0.23 5.77
N MET A 131 12.24 0.62 6.72
CA MET A 131 12.26 0.08 8.09
C MET A 131 11.88 -1.42 8.15
N GLY A 132 11.25 -1.99 7.09
CA GLY A 132 10.99 -3.43 6.97
C GLY A 132 12.15 -4.23 6.38
N SER A 133 13.28 -3.60 6.06
CA SER A 133 14.48 -4.29 5.60
C SER A 133 15.26 -4.88 6.79
N LEU A 134 15.50 -6.17 6.77
CA LEU A 134 16.36 -6.84 7.75
C LEU A 134 17.81 -6.37 7.59
N THR A 135 18.28 -6.29 6.35
CA THR A 135 19.64 -5.88 5.99
C THR A 135 19.97 -4.44 6.40
N LEU A 136 19.01 -3.52 6.23
CA LEU A 136 19.21 -2.09 6.47
C LEU A 136 18.87 -1.65 7.91
N THR A 137 18.45 -2.57 8.78
CA THR A 137 18.06 -2.26 10.16
C THR A 137 19.28 -1.91 11.01
N GLN A 138 19.31 -0.69 11.57
CA GLN A 138 20.36 -0.17 12.42
C GLN A 138 19.82 0.47 13.70
N SER A 139 18.53 0.37 13.98
CA SER A 139 17.86 1.00 15.12
C SER A 139 16.80 0.07 15.69
N SER A 140 16.52 0.21 16.97
CA SER A 140 15.47 -0.52 17.72
C SER A 140 14.13 0.20 17.75
N ASP A 141 14.04 1.45 17.25
CA ASP A 141 12.81 2.25 17.23
C ASP A 141 11.73 1.63 16.35
N ALA A 142 10.47 1.86 16.68
CA ALA A 142 9.30 1.37 15.97
C ALA A 142 9.37 -0.14 15.65
N ALA A 143 9.81 -0.94 16.63
CA ALA A 143 10.11 -2.37 16.45
C ALA A 143 8.93 -3.15 15.85
N LEU A 144 7.72 -2.97 16.39
CA LEU A 144 6.53 -3.65 15.89
C LEU A 144 6.19 -3.22 14.46
N TYR A 145 6.34 -1.94 14.12
CA TYR A 145 6.14 -1.46 12.75
C TYR A 145 7.16 -2.09 11.79
N ARG A 146 8.45 -2.14 12.15
CA ARG A 146 9.51 -2.79 11.36
C ARG A 146 9.16 -4.26 11.08
N ILE A 147 8.77 -5.00 12.11
CA ILE A 147 8.33 -6.39 12.01
C ILE A 147 7.16 -6.52 11.03
N SER A 148 6.16 -5.66 11.15
CA SER A 148 4.99 -5.70 10.27
C SER A 148 5.35 -5.41 8.80
N LYS A 149 6.31 -4.49 8.55
CA LYS A 149 6.74 -4.18 7.17
C LYS A 149 7.67 -5.26 6.60
N ALA A 150 8.46 -5.94 7.41
CA ALA A 150 9.19 -7.14 7.00
C ALA A 150 8.21 -8.29 6.65
N ALA A 151 7.16 -8.48 7.44
CA ALA A 151 6.11 -9.44 7.15
C ALA A 151 5.35 -9.07 5.87
N LEU A 152 5.02 -7.80 5.63
CA LEU A 152 4.42 -7.34 4.38
C LEU A 152 5.36 -7.57 3.17
N ASN A 153 6.66 -7.40 3.34
CA ASN A 153 7.65 -7.73 2.32
C ASN A 153 7.59 -9.23 1.95
N MET A 154 7.42 -10.11 2.95
CA MET A 154 7.22 -11.54 2.69
C MET A 154 5.88 -11.82 1.99
N VAL A 155 4.80 -11.09 2.33
CA VAL A 155 3.52 -11.18 1.59
C VAL A 155 3.75 -10.85 0.12
N VAL A 156 4.48 -9.80 -0.21
CA VAL A 156 4.81 -9.44 -1.60
C VAL A 156 5.55 -10.57 -2.31
N ARG A 157 6.57 -11.14 -1.69
CA ARG A 157 7.36 -12.24 -2.27
C ARG A 157 6.54 -13.49 -2.53
N THR A 158 5.71 -13.89 -1.59
CA THR A 158 4.85 -15.06 -1.73
C THR A 158 3.72 -14.81 -2.74
N THR A 159 3.18 -13.59 -2.79
CA THR A 159 2.19 -13.20 -3.80
C THR A 159 2.77 -13.29 -5.20
N GLN A 160 3.98 -12.75 -5.44
CA GLN A 160 4.62 -12.85 -6.77
C GLN A 160 4.82 -14.32 -7.19
N ALA A 161 5.17 -15.21 -6.27
CA ALA A 161 5.31 -16.63 -6.57
C ALA A 161 3.96 -17.30 -6.91
N GLY A 162 2.88 -16.85 -6.26
CA GLY A 162 1.53 -17.38 -6.48
C GLY A 162 0.81 -16.79 -7.71
N TYR A 163 1.22 -15.60 -8.16
CA TYR A 163 0.63 -14.89 -9.30
C TYR A 163 1.73 -14.42 -10.26
N PRO A 164 2.34 -15.34 -11.03
CA PRO A 164 3.48 -15.00 -11.89
C PRO A 164 3.13 -14.07 -13.07
N ASP A 165 1.84 -14.00 -13.44
CA ASP A 165 1.37 -13.23 -14.59
C ASP A 165 1.14 -11.74 -14.29
N ILE A 166 1.25 -11.31 -13.03
CA ILE A 166 1.16 -9.89 -12.64
C ILE A 166 2.47 -9.43 -12.02
N ALA A 167 2.77 -8.15 -12.18
CA ALA A 167 3.88 -7.53 -11.47
C ALA A 167 3.51 -7.27 -10.01
N VAL A 168 4.26 -7.82 -9.05
CA VAL A 168 4.05 -7.55 -7.62
C VAL A 168 5.32 -6.95 -7.04
N VAL A 169 5.23 -5.76 -6.41
CA VAL A 169 6.38 -5.06 -5.84
C VAL A 169 6.11 -4.55 -4.44
N ALA A 170 7.12 -4.55 -3.58
CA ALA A 170 7.14 -3.74 -2.37
C ALA A 170 7.74 -2.37 -2.71
N LEU A 171 7.09 -1.28 -2.26
CA LEU A 171 7.52 0.07 -2.60
C LEU A 171 7.68 0.92 -1.33
N HIS A 172 8.89 1.42 -1.11
CA HIS A 172 9.17 2.38 -0.04
C HIS A 172 8.90 3.80 -0.55
N PRO A 173 8.00 4.56 0.11
CA PRO A 173 7.61 5.89 -0.37
C PRO A 173 8.63 7.00 -0.06
N GLY A 174 9.76 6.68 0.57
CA GLY A 174 10.63 7.66 1.19
C GLY A 174 10.15 8.06 2.60
N TRP A 175 10.81 9.02 3.22
CA TRP A 175 10.34 9.64 4.46
C TRP A 175 9.52 10.88 4.11
N VAL A 176 8.20 10.82 4.36
CA VAL A 176 7.21 11.72 3.78
C VAL A 176 6.45 12.49 4.85
N GLN A 177 6.18 13.77 4.63
CA GLN A 177 5.42 14.68 5.50
C GLN A 177 3.95 14.28 5.56
N THR A 178 3.65 13.27 6.37
CA THR A 178 2.31 12.78 6.69
C THR A 178 2.14 12.76 8.21
N ASP A 179 0.94 12.44 8.70
CA ASP A 179 0.71 12.23 10.14
C ASP A 179 1.66 11.18 10.72
N MET A 180 2.02 10.18 9.93
CA MET A 180 2.94 9.11 10.32
C MET A 180 4.41 9.57 10.29
N GLY A 181 4.82 10.24 9.22
CA GLY A 181 6.22 10.62 8.99
C GLY A 181 6.65 11.91 9.70
N GLY A 182 5.68 12.75 10.08
CA GLY A 182 5.92 14.03 10.76
C GLY A 182 6.42 15.14 9.82
N ARG A 183 6.46 16.37 10.35
CA ARG A 183 6.81 17.57 9.58
C ARG A 183 8.29 17.68 9.22
N ALA A 184 9.16 16.95 9.92
CA ALA A 184 10.60 16.96 9.67
C ALA A 184 11.02 16.10 8.48
N ALA A 185 10.10 15.35 7.88
CA ALA A 185 10.37 14.52 6.71
C ALA A 185 10.79 15.38 5.51
N PRO A 186 11.77 14.94 4.70
CA PRO A 186 12.30 15.72 3.59
C PRO A 186 11.38 15.78 2.38
N LEU A 187 10.48 14.79 2.21
CA LEU A 187 9.60 14.72 1.04
C LEU A 187 8.18 15.16 1.38
N THR A 188 7.57 15.94 0.52
CA THR A 188 6.13 16.15 0.54
C THR A 188 5.39 14.92 0.00
N PRO A 189 4.11 14.70 0.33
CA PRO A 189 3.31 13.64 -0.30
C PRO A 189 3.30 13.75 -1.83
N ARG A 190 3.23 14.97 -2.36
CA ARG A 190 3.21 15.24 -3.80
C ARG A 190 4.48 14.76 -4.50
N GLU A 191 5.65 15.07 -3.96
CA GLU A 191 6.95 14.65 -4.53
C GLU A 191 7.11 13.13 -4.46
N SER A 192 6.84 12.54 -3.30
CA SER A 192 6.91 11.10 -3.11
C SER A 192 5.99 10.34 -4.09
N VAL A 193 4.74 10.77 -4.22
CA VAL A 193 3.76 10.12 -5.09
C VAL A 193 4.12 10.31 -6.57
N ALA A 194 4.59 11.49 -6.98
CA ALA A 194 5.03 11.72 -8.35
C ALA A 194 6.18 10.76 -8.74
N ALA A 195 7.16 10.58 -7.85
CA ALA A 195 8.27 9.67 -8.08
C ALA A 195 7.83 8.19 -8.08
N MET A 196 6.99 7.78 -7.10
CA MET A 196 6.42 6.42 -7.08
C MET A 196 5.65 6.10 -8.36
N ARG A 197 4.87 7.03 -8.89
CA ARG A 197 4.13 6.85 -10.14
C ARG A 197 5.07 6.68 -11.33
N ALA A 198 6.14 7.45 -11.40
CA ALA A 198 7.17 7.29 -12.43
C ALA A 198 7.85 5.92 -12.34
N THR A 199 8.19 5.47 -11.11
CA THR A 199 8.74 4.13 -10.85
C THR A 199 7.79 3.04 -11.31
N LEU A 200 6.51 3.11 -10.93
CA LEU A 200 5.51 2.11 -11.31
C LEU A 200 5.29 2.06 -12.83
N ALA A 201 5.31 3.20 -13.50
CA ALA A 201 5.17 3.28 -14.97
C ALA A 201 6.40 2.73 -15.72
N SER A 202 7.57 2.64 -15.07
CA SER A 202 8.83 2.15 -15.64
C SER A 202 9.15 0.69 -15.28
N LEU A 203 8.25 -0.01 -14.58
CA LEU A 203 8.50 -1.40 -14.18
C LEU A 203 8.70 -2.30 -15.39
N LYS A 204 9.61 -3.25 -15.23
CA LYS A 204 9.96 -4.28 -16.20
C LYS A 204 9.92 -5.65 -15.52
N PRO A 205 9.92 -6.76 -16.28
CA PRO A 205 9.87 -8.10 -15.69
C PRO A 205 10.93 -8.38 -14.61
N GLU A 206 12.13 -7.82 -14.73
CA GLU A 206 13.19 -7.96 -13.73
C GLU A 206 12.87 -7.30 -12.37
N HIS A 207 11.89 -6.40 -12.32
CA HIS A 207 11.46 -5.75 -11.07
C HIS A 207 10.39 -6.55 -10.33
N HIS A 208 9.81 -7.59 -10.94
CA HIS A 208 8.76 -8.38 -10.31
C HIS A 208 9.29 -9.08 -9.05
N GLY A 209 8.55 -8.97 -7.97
CA GLY A 209 8.93 -9.53 -6.67
C GLY A 209 10.07 -8.76 -6.00
N GLN A 210 10.41 -7.55 -6.42
CA GLN A 210 11.46 -6.75 -5.80
C GLN A 210 10.94 -5.75 -4.76
N PHE A 211 11.87 -5.30 -3.93
CA PHE A 211 11.66 -4.18 -3.01
C PHE A 211 12.35 -2.95 -3.59
N LEU A 212 11.55 -1.92 -3.89
CA LEU A 212 12.00 -0.70 -4.55
C LEU A 212 11.78 0.51 -3.66
N SER A 213 12.63 1.51 -3.81
CA SER A 213 12.41 2.86 -3.29
C SER A 213 11.51 3.65 -4.24
N TYR A 214 10.97 4.78 -3.78
CA TYR A 214 10.10 5.68 -4.54
C TYR A 214 10.71 6.18 -5.85
N ASP A 215 12.04 6.21 -5.93
CA ASP A 215 12.83 6.64 -7.11
C ASP A 215 13.24 5.50 -8.04
N GLY A 216 12.72 4.29 -7.79
CA GLY A 216 13.02 3.09 -8.58
C GLY A 216 14.30 2.35 -8.18
N SER A 217 15.08 2.88 -7.25
CA SER A 217 16.28 2.18 -6.79
C SER A 217 15.92 0.92 -5.99
N PRO A 218 16.63 -0.22 -6.18
CA PRO A 218 16.38 -1.43 -5.43
C PRO A 218 16.81 -1.28 -3.97
N LEU A 219 16.03 -1.86 -3.07
CA LEU A 219 16.33 -1.95 -1.64
C LEU A 219 16.61 -3.41 -1.26
N ALA A 220 17.57 -3.60 -0.36
CA ALA A 220 17.79 -4.90 0.27
C ALA A 220 16.61 -5.27 1.17
N TRP A 221 16.29 -6.57 1.20
CA TRP A 221 15.24 -7.13 2.05
C TRP A 221 15.56 -7.12 3.54
#